data_19ba8abd0ab01d5e21755dc7d91671fe
#
_entry.id   19ba8abd0ab01d5e21755dc7d91671fe
#
_cell.length_a   1.000
_cell.length_b   1.000
_cell.length_c   1.000
_cell.angle_alpha   90.00
_cell.angle_beta   90.00
_cell.angle_gamma   90.00
#
_symmetry.space_group_name_H-M   'P 1'
#
loop_
_entity.id
_entity.type
_entity.pdbx_description
1 polymer ?
#
loop_
_entity_poly.entity_id
_entity_poly.type
_entity_poly.pdbx_seq_one_letter_code
_entity_poly.pdbx_strand_id
1 'polypeptide(L)'
;MKVLILGGFLGSGKTTLLLQLARYLVDSSGSGSAYKVVILENEVGREGIDDKLLRGNGFDVENLFNGCACCTLAGELVSAAYEIEKQYTPDWLIVETTGLAYPGLIQDNLAAGIGMESRVCTVVDVSRWKRLLNAMRELFV
;
A
#
# COMPACT_ATOMS: atom_id res chain seq x y z
N MET A 1 4.84 0.17 14.79
CA MET A 1 4.03 0.41 13.56
C MET A 1 3.45 -0.91 13.04
N LYS A 2 2.19 -0.93 12.57
CA LYS A 2 1.56 -2.07 11.86
C LYS A 2 1.61 -1.79 10.38
N VAL A 3 1.95 -2.80 9.55
CA VAL A 3 2.06 -2.63 8.09
C VAL A 3 1.05 -3.50 7.38
N LEU A 4 0.28 -2.87 6.47
CA LEU A 4 -0.65 -3.54 5.58
C LEU A 4 -0.25 -3.29 4.13
N ILE A 5 -0.05 -4.36 3.36
CA ILE A 5 0.25 -4.30 1.94
C ILE A 5 -1.02 -4.66 1.16
N LEU A 6 -1.50 -3.73 0.34
CA LEU A 6 -2.66 -3.93 -0.53
C LEU A 6 -2.21 -4.30 -1.94
N GLY A 7 -2.48 -5.54 -2.32
CA GLY A 7 -2.28 -6.07 -3.67
C GLY A 7 -3.58 -6.25 -4.43
N GLY A 8 -3.46 -6.54 -5.72
CA GLY A 8 -4.59 -6.83 -6.60
C GLY A 8 -4.45 -6.13 -7.95
N PHE A 9 -5.18 -6.62 -8.95
CA PHE A 9 -5.11 -6.09 -10.32
C PHE A 9 -5.62 -4.66 -10.44
N LEU A 10 -5.22 -4.00 -11.52
CA LEU A 10 -5.71 -2.67 -11.86
C LEU A 10 -7.25 -2.66 -11.93
N GLY A 11 -7.87 -1.68 -11.29
CA GLY A 11 -9.32 -1.54 -11.22
C GLY A 11 -10.03 -2.56 -10.33
N SER A 12 -9.31 -3.31 -9.47
CA SER A 12 -9.94 -4.22 -8.49
C SER A 12 -10.56 -3.49 -7.28
N GLY A 13 -10.32 -2.18 -7.13
CA GLY A 13 -10.85 -1.38 -6.03
C GLY A 13 -9.86 -1.20 -4.87
N LYS A 14 -8.55 -1.44 -5.05
CA LYS A 14 -7.52 -1.24 -4.02
C LYS A 14 -7.58 0.14 -3.39
N THR A 15 -7.48 1.17 -4.22
CA THR A 15 -7.51 2.57 -3.79
C THR A 15 -8.81 2.91 -3.03
N THR A 16 -9.96 2.42 -3.51
CA THR A 16 -11.25 2.63 -2.82
C THR A 16 -11.25 1.99 -1.43
N LEU A 17 -10.77 0.74 -1.35
CA LEU A 17 -10.65 0.03 -0.07
C LEU A 17 -9.67 0.72 0.87
N LEU A 18 -8.51 1.13 0.32
CA LEU A 18 -7.48 1.86 1.06
C LEU A 18 -8.04 3.11 1.74
N LEU A 19 -8.75 3.94 0.98
CA LEU A 19 -9.34 5.18 1.50
C LEU A 19 -10.39 4.92 2.57
N GLN A 20 -11.25 3.91 2.38
CA GLN A 20 -12.25 3.53 3.38
C GLN A 20 -11.59 2.99 4.65
N LEU A 21 -10.56 2.15 4.51
CA LEU A 21 -9.84 1.60 5.64
C LEU A 21 -9.08 2.69 6.42
N ALA A 22 -8.40 3.58 5.71
CA ALA A 22 -7.67 4.68 6.33
C ALA A 22 -8.63 5.60 7.13
N ARG A 23 -9.79 5.96 6.56
CA ARG A 23 -10.83 6.71 7.28
C ARG A 23 -11.32 5.95 8.51
N TYR A 24 -11.65 4.69 8.36
CA TYR A 24 -12.08 3.86 9.48
C TYR A 24 -11.05 3.83 10.61
N LEU A 25 -9.76 3.71 10.30
CA LEU A 25 -8.69 3.69 11.31
C LEU A 25 -8.56 5.02 12.04
N VAL A 26 -8.70 6.15 11.32
CA VAL A 26 -8.67 7.48 11.94
C VAL A 26 -9.92 7.74 12.79
N ASP A 27 -11.10 7.35 12.29
CA ASP A 27 -12.38 7.60 12.96
C ASP A 27 -12.61 6.63 14.14
N SER A 28 -12.06 5.42 14.08
CA SER A 28 -12.32 4.34 15.07
C SER A 28 -11.65 4.53 16.42
N SER A 29 -10.87 5.55 16.60
CA SER A 29 -10.21 5.86 17.86
C SER A 29 -11.15 6.43 18.94
N GLY A 30 -12.35 5.92 19.02
CA GLY A 30 -13.46 6.35 19.89
C GLY A 30 -13.19 6.47 21.39
N SER A 31 -11.93 6.50 21.83
CA SER A 31 -11.57 6.66 23.25
C SER A 31 -10.24 7.37 23.50
N GLY A 32 -9.81 8.31 22.66
CA GLY A 32 -8.75 9.19 23.13
C GLY A 32 -7.71 9.72 22.14
N SER A 33 -7.28 9.02 21.14
CA SER A 33 -6.44 9.57 20.08
C SER A 33 -6.63 8.82 18.77
N ALA A 34 -6.77 9.55 17.67
CA ALA A 34 -6.86 8.98 16.34
C ALA A 34 -5.60 8.19 16.02
N TYR A 35 -5.72 7.04 15.34
CA TYR A 35 -4.54 6.35 14.81
C TYR A 35 -3.85 7.23 13.79
N LYS A 36 -2.54 7.33 13.89
CA LYS A 36 -1.72 7.98 12.89
C LYS A 36 -1.47 7.00 11.74
N VAL A 37 -2.05 7.31 10.58
CA VAL A 37 -2.00 6.47 9.39
C VAL A 37 -1.16 7.15 8.32
N VAL A 38 -0.15 6.45 7.81
CA VAL A 38 0.62 6.87 6.64
C VAL A 38 0.31 5.93 5.50
N ILE A 39 0.10 6.48 4.31
CA ILE A 39 -0.15 5.75 3.08
C ILE A 39 1.07 5.89 2.18
N LEU A 40 1.58 4.78 1.70
CA LEU A 40 2.66 4.70 0.74
C LEU A 40 2.11 4.15 -0.57
N GLU A 41 2.03 5.02 -1.58
CA GLU A 41 1.58 4.64 -2.92
C GLU A 41 2.78 4.31 -3.80
N ASN A 42 2.73 3.14 -4.42
CA ASN A 42 3.72 2.70 -5.40
C ASN A 42 3.09 2.66 -6.79
N GLU A 43 2.66 3.82 -7.30
CA GLU A 43 2.11 3.92 -8.64
C GLU A 43 3.07 4.67 -9.57
N VAL A 44 3.50 3.97 -10.64
CA VAL A 44 4.34 4.55 -11.69
C VAL A 44 3.46 5.34 -12.66
N GLY A 45 3.52 6.66 -12.57
CA GLY A 45 3.23 7.51 -13.73
C GLY A 45 1.83 8.07 -13.92
N ARG A 46 1.01 8.27 -12.89
CA ARG A 46 -0.16 9.17 -12.95
C ARG A 46 -0.43 9.79 -11.60
N GLU A 47 -0.91 11.05 -11.65
CA GLU A 47 -1.38 11.84 -10.52
C GLU A 47 -1.98 10.93 -9.44
N GLY A 48 -1.23 10.77 -8.35
CA GLY A 48 -1.68 10.02 -7.19
C GLY A 48 -3.05 10.53 -6.73
N ILE A 49 -3.74 9.74 -5.95
CA ILE A 49 -5.00 10.14 -5.31
C ILE A 49 -4.84 11.58 -4.86
N ASP A 50 -5.79 12.44 -5.27
CA ASP A 50 -5.74 13.87 -5.00
C ASP A 50 -5.20 14.14 -3.59
N ASP A 51 -3.93 14.52 -3.50
CA ASP A 51 -3.21 14.88 -2.27
C ASP A 51 -4.05 15.78 -1.36
N LYS A 52 -4.94 16.58 -1.98
CA LYS A 52 -5.89 17.45 -1.32
C LYS A 52 -7.04 16.70 -0.60
N LEU A 53 -7.48 15.56 -1.15
CA LEU A 53 -8.52 14.74 -0.53
C LEU A 53 -8.02 14.00 0.70
N LEU A 54 -6.76 13.61 0.70
CA LEU A 54 -6.16 12.86 1.80
C LEU A 54 -5.65 13.77 2.91
N ARG A 55 -4.94 14.84 2.58
CA ARG A 55 -4.44 15.83 3.57
C ARG A 55 -5.55 16.56 4.33
N GLY A 56 -6.73 16.69 3.73
CA GLY A 56 -7.91 17.29 4.39
C GLY A 56 -8.58 16.41 5.45
N ASN A 57 -8.24 15.12 5.51
CA ASN A 57 -8.86 14.14 6.39
C ASN A 57 -7.96 13.59 7.50
N GLY A 58 -6.81 14.21 7.75
CA GLY A 58 -5.89 13.79 8.83
C GLY A 58 -4.97 12.62 8.49
N PHE A 59 -4.77 12.33 7.19
CA PHE A 59 -3.79 11.35 6.72
C PHE A 59 -2.53 12.04 6.21
N ASP A 60 -1.38 11.46 6.49
CA ASP A 60 -0.13 11.79 5.81
C ASP A 60 0.07 10.83 4.65
N VAL A 61 0.20 11.36 3.43
CA VAL A 61 0.45 10.58 2.20
C VAL A 61 1.86 10.84 1.74
N GLU A 62 2.64 9.78 1.68
CA GLU A 62 3.96 9.78 1.07
C GLU A 62 3.87 9.08 -0.29
N ASN A 63 4.19 9.84 -1.33
CA ASN A 63 4.26 9.34 -2.69
C ASN A 63 5.70 8.93 -3.02
N LEU A 64 5.93 7.67 -3.33
CA LEU A 64 7.18 7.23 -3.93
C LEU A 64 7.22 7.62 -5.42
N PHE A 65 7.63 8.86 -5.67
CA PHE A 65 8.01 9.28 -7.02
C PHE A 65 9.50 9.01 -7.20
N ASN A 66 9.85 7.94 -7.92
CA ASN A 66 10.99 7.97 -8.83
C ASN A 66 11.24 6.62 -9.51
N GLY A 67 11.18 6.68 -10.82
CA GLY A 67 12.08 6.05 -11.79
C GLY A 67 12.08 4.52 -11.91
N CYS A 68 11.79 4.05 -13.11
CA CYS A 68 12.09 2.72 -13.66
C CYS A 68 11.78 1.48 -12.80
N ALA A 69 10.68 1.04 -13.04
CA ALA A 69 9.74 0.14 -12.43
C ALA A 69 10.10 -1.34 -12.28
N CYS A 70 11.28 -1.84 -12.46
CA CYS A 70 11.46 -3.30 -12.48
C CYS A 70 12.46 -3.90 -11.50
N CYS A 71 13.48 -3.18 -11.07
CA CYS A 71 14.54 -3.79 -10.27
C CYS A 71 14.97 -3.02 -9.01
N THR A 72 14.60 -1.77 -8.85
CA THR A 72 15.00 -0.90 -7.74
C THR A 72 13.93 -0.74 -6.67
N LEU A 73 12.70 -1.03 -6.97
CA LEU A 73 11.52 -0.75 -6.12
C LEU A 73 11.55 -1.40 -4.72
N ALA A 74 12.15 -2.58 -4.59
CA ALA A 74 12.17 -3.27 -3.30
C ALA A 74 13.05 -2.53 -2.28
N GLY A 75 14.23 -2.06 -2.70
CA GLY A 75 15.14 -1.32 -1.83
C GLY A 75 14.62 0.08 -1.48
N GLU A 76 14.02 0.78 -2.44
CA GLU A 76 13.44 2.09 -2.24
C GLU A 76 12.23 2.04 -1.30
N LEU A 77 11.38 1.02 -1.44
CA LEU A 77 10.23 0.81 -0.56
C LEU A 77 10.66 0.48 0.87
N VAL A 78 11.68 -0.36 1.04
CA VAL A 78 12.25 -0.67 2.36
C VAL A 78 12.83 0.59 3.01
N SER A 79 13.59 1.39 2.23
CA SER A 79 14.14 2.66 2.72
C SER A 79 13.05 3.65 3.09
N ALA A 80 12.02 3.79 2.25
CA ALA A 80 10.90 4.68 2.53
C ALA A 80 10.12 4.25 3.79
N ALA A 81 9.85 2.95 3.95
CA ALA A 81 9.18 2.43 5.14
C ALA A 81 9.98 2.71 6.42
N TYR A 82 11.30 2.58 6.34
CA TYR A 82 12.20 2.90 7.45
C TYR A 82 12.20 4.38 7.81
N GLU A 83 12.29 5.27 6.80
CA GLU A 83 12.23 6.72 7.02
C GLU A 83 10.86 7.15 7.58
N ILE A 84 9.77 6.58 7.05
CA ILE A 84 8.42 6.82 7.56
C ILE A 84 8.31 6.42 9.02
N GLU A 85 8.82 5.26 9.39
CA GLU A 85 8.80 4.81 10.79
C GLU A 85 9.55 5.78 11.69
N LYS A 86 10.74 6.24 11.28
CA LYS A 86 11.56 7.19 12.07
C LYS A 86 10.97 8.58 12.15
N GLN A 87 10.49 9.10 11.03
CA GLN A 87 10.06 10.49 10.92
C GLN A 87 8.66 10.70 11.49
N TYR A 88 7.75 9.79 11.17
CA TYR A 88 6.34 9.96 11.50
C TYR A 88 5.88 9.11 12.69
N THR A 89 6.60 8.03 13.02
CA THR A 89 6.19 7.07 14.07
C THR A 89 4.71 6.70 13.98
N PRO A 90 4.21 6.24 12.82
CA PRO A 90 2.80 5.99 12.63
C PRO A 90 2.34 4.73 13.36
N ASP A 91 1.06 4.65 13.69
CA ASP A 91 0.43 3.41 14.18
C ASP A 91 0.27 2.41 13.04
N TRP A 92 -0.08 2.93 11.83
CA TRP A 92 -0.30 2.15 10.62
C TRP A 92 0.43 2.73 9.41
N LEU A 93 1.10 1.84 8.67
CA LEU A 93 1.58 2.08 7.32
C LEU A 93 0.78 1.21 6.35
N ILE A 94 0.08 1.83 5.40
CA ILE A 94 -0.65 1.12 4.35
C ILE A 94 0.11 1.32 3.04
N VAL A 95 0.58 0.23 2.44
CA VAL A 95 1.30 0.24 1.17
C VAL A 95 0.36 -0.21 0.06
N GLU A 96 0.05 0.68 -0.87
CA GLU A 96 -0.68 0.30 -2.10
C GLU A 96 0.32 -0.12 -3.18
N THR A 97 0.17 -1.34 -3.70
CA THR A 97 1.03 -1.85 -4.75
C THR A 97 0.42 -1.64 -6.14
N THR A 98 1.27 -1.57 -7.16
CA THR A 98 0.81 -1.59 -8.56
C THR A 98 0.05 -2.88 -8.86
N GLY A 99 -0.79 -2.85 -9.89
CA GLY A 99 -1.61 -4.00 -10.28
C GLY A 99 -0.84 -5.26 -10.72
N LEU A 100 0.46 -5.13 -10.98
CA LEU A 100 1.35 -6.22 -11.40
C LEU A 100 2.41 -6.57 -10.33
N ALA A 101 2.40 -5.90 -9.19
CA ALA A 101 3.34 -6.20 -8.12
C ALA A 101 3.03 -7.53 -7.44
N TYR A 102 4.07 -8.15 -6.90
CA TYR A 102 3.98 -9.34 -6.06
C TYR A 102 4.00 -8.92 -4.58
N PRO A 103 2.85 -8.84 -3.90
CA PRO A 103 2.79 -8.33 -2.52
C PRO A 103 3.61 -9.17 -1.53
N GLY A 104 3.72 -10.48 -1.77
CA GLY A 104 4.54 -11.38 -0.96
C GLY A 104 6.03 -11.01 -1.01
N LEU A 105 6.54 -10.66 -2.19
CA LEU A 105 7.93 -10.21 -2.33
C LEU A 105 8.20 -8.92 -1.55
N ILE A 106 7.23 -7.99 -1.53
CA ILE A 106 7.32 -6.78 -0.73
C ILE A 106 7.36 -7.12 0.76
N GLN A 107 6.52 -8.05 1.20
CA GLN A 107 6.50 -8.55 2.57
C GLN A 107 7.85 -9.13 2.97
N ASP A 108 8.42 -10.00 2.13
CA ASP A 108 9.73 -10.63 2.37
C ASP A 108 10.85 -9.59 2.45
N ASN A 109 10.83 -8.58 1.58
CA ASN A 109 11.83 -7.52 1.57
C ASN A 109 11.76 -6.62 2.81
N LEU A 110 10.56 -6.28 3.29
CA LEU A 110 10.38 -5.53 4.54
C LEU A 110 10.88 -6.33 5.75
N ALA A 111 10.57 -7.61 5.78
CA ALA A 111 11.02 -8.50 6.86
C ALA A 111 12.55 -8.68 6.85
N ALA A 112 13.15 -8.94 5.68
CA ALA A 112 14.58 -9.18 5.54
C ALA A 112 15.42 -7.90 5.69
N GLY A 113 14.94 -6.77 5.16
CA GLY A 113 15.69 -5.51 5.12
C GLY A 113 15.69 -4.74 6.44
N ILE A 114 14.56 -4.68 7.12
CA ILE A 114 14.38 -3.87 8.33
C ILE A 114 13.66 -4.60 9.48
N GLY A 115 13.44 -5.91 9.36
CA GLY A 115 12.77 -6.71 10.38
C GLY A 115 11.30 -6.34 10.60
N MET A 116 10.65 -5.72 9.61
CA MET A 116 9.30 -5.20 9.74
C MET A 116 8.27 -6.26 9.34
N GLU A 117 7.45 -6.68 10.31
CA GLU A 117 6.33 -7.58 10.04
C GLU A 117 5.19 -6.86 9.33
N SER A 118 4.64 -7.49 8.30
CA SER A 118 3.53 -6.95 7.53
C SER A 118 2.46 -8.00 7.23
N ARG A 119 1.27 -7.54 6.87
CA ARG A 119 0.17 -8.37 6.39
C ARG A 119 -0.16 -8.00 4.95
N VAL A 120 -0.46 -9.02 4.14
CA VAL A 120 -0.89 -8.84 2.76
C VAL A 120 -2.41 -9.01 2.68
N CYS A 121 -3.06 -8.06 2.00
CA CYS A 121 -4.46 -8.14 1.62
C CYS A 121 -4.56 -8.00 0.10
N THR A 122 -5.05 -9.01 -0.59
CA THR A 122 -5.24 -8.99 -2.03
C THR A 122 -6.70 -8.73 -2.39
N VAL A 123 -6.95 -7.66 -3.13
CA VAL A 123 -8.28 -7.28 -3.61
C VAL A 123 -8.55 -7.93 -4.95
N VAL A 124 -9.62 -8.73 -5.01
CA VAL A 124 -9.98 -9.50 -6.21
C VAL A 124 -11.33 -9.03 -6.76
N ASP A 125 -11.32 -8.60 -8.02
CA ASP A 125 -12.55 -8.34 -8.76
C ASP A 125 -13.14 -9.67 -9.28
N VAL A 126 -14.14 -10.17 -8.58
CA VAL A 126 -14.78 -11.46 -8.88
C VAL A 126 -15.40 -11.47 -10.28
N SER A 127 -15.87 -10.32 -10.77
CA SER A 127 -16.49 -10.23 -12.11
C SER A 127 -15.50 -10.50 -13.24
N ARG A 128 -14.22 -10.18 -13.03
CA ARG A 128 -13.14 -10.36 -14.00
C ARG A 128 -12.22 -11.54 -13.70
N TRP A 129 -12.40 -12.18 -12.54
CA TRP A 129 -11.51 -13.23 -12.05
C TRP A 129 -11.22 -14.34 -13.07
N LYS A 130 -12.28 -14.92 -13.66
CA LYS A 130 -12.12 -16.01 -14.65
C LYS A 130 -11.31 -15.57 -15.88
N ARG A 131 -11.54 -14.34 -16.34
CA ARG A 131 -10.81 -13.78 -17.49
C ARG A 131 -9.34 -13.55 -17.14
N LEU A 132 -9.07 -12.97 -15.98
CA LEU A 132 -7.72 -12.72 -15.52
C LEU A 132 -6.95 -14.00 -15.26
N LEU A 133 -7.57 -14.99 -14.64
CA LEU A 133 -6.95 -16.30 -14.39
C LEU A 133 -6.54 -16.99 -15.70
N ASN A 134 -7.34 -16.90 -16.75
CA ASN A 134 -7.02 -17.50 -18.04
C ASN A 134 -5.93 -16.72 -18.79
N ALA A 135 -5.93 -15.39 -18.70
CA ALA A 135 -4.98 -14.54 -19.42
C ALA A 135 -3.62 -14.46 -18.75
N MET A 136 -3.56 -14.61 -17.45
CA MET A 136 -2.37 -14.37 -16.63
C MET A 136 -2.08 -15.56 -15.69
N ARG A 137 -2.31 -16.76 -16.18
CA ARG A 137 -2.18 -17.99 -15.39
C ARG A 137 -0.80 -18.11 -14.69
N GLU A 138 0.23 -17.63 -15.35
CA GLU A 138 1.61 -17.66 -14.83
C GLU A 138 1.83 -16.75 -13.59
N LEU A 139 0.93 -15.80 -13.35
CA LEU A 139 1.01 -14.93 -12.17
C LEU A 139 0.32 -15.53 -10.92
N PHE A 140 -0.34 -16.67 -11.07
CA PHE A 140 -1.11 -17.30 -9.99
C PHE A 140 -0.59 -18.70 -9.61
N VAL A 141 0.52 -19.13 -10.18
CA VAL A 141 1.15 -20.43 -9.90
C VAL A 141 2.41 -20.29 -9.09
#